data_6254787a4a67b3aa4c56207335202a93
#
_entry.id   6254787a4a67b3aa4c56207335202a93
#
_cell.length_a   1.000
_cell.length_b   1.000
_cell.length_c   1.000
_cell.angle_alpha   90.00
_cell.angle_beta   90.00
_cell.angle_gamma   90.00
#
_symmetry.space_group_name_H-M   'P 1'
#
loop_
_entity.id
_entity.type
_entity.pdbx_description
1 polymer ?
#
loop_
_entity_poly.entity_id
_entity_poly.type
_entity_poly.pdbx_seq_one_letter_code
_entity_poly.pdbx_strand_id
1 'polypeptide(L)'
;MIVYDTTYTLWRYNMSGSVNKVTLVGNLGRDPEVRAMQNGDKIVQLSVATSDRWKDKNSGEQRERTEWHRVVIFNDALGKIAEQYLKKGSTVYLE
;
A
#
# COMPACT_ATOMS: atom_id res chain seq x y z
N MET A 1 6.77 4.26 -0.19
CA MET A 1 6.69 2.86 -0.67
C MET A 1 6.61 2.86 -2.18
N ILE A 2 7.35 1.99 -2.79
CA ILE A 2 7.40 1.84 -4.25
C ILE A 2 6.81 0.49 -4.61
N VAL A 3 5.99 0.45 -5.68
CA VAL A 3 5.44 -0.80 -6.21
C VAL A 3 6.29 -1.22 -7.39
N TYR A 4 6.79 -2.47 -7.36
CA TYR A 4 7.55 -3.01 -8.48
C TYR A 4 7.52 -4.54 -8.48
N ASP A 5 8.13 -5.13 -9.49
CA ASP A 5 8.18 -6.57 -9.65
C ASP A 5 8.95 -7.23 -8.51
N THR A 6 8.29 -8.16 -7.82
CA THR A 6 8.82 -8.85 -6.65
C THR A 6 10.07 -9.64 -6.95
N THR A 7 10.12 -10.31 -8.09
CA THR A 7 11.26 -11.14 -8.49
C THR A 7 12.52 -10.29 -8.65
N TYR A 8 12.39 -9.16 -9.31
CA TYR A 8 13.48 -8.23 -9.51
C TYR A 8 13.97 -7.65 -8.17
N THR A 9 13.07 -7.30 -7.29
CA THR A 9 13.36 -6.74 -5.99
C THR A 9 14.18 -7.71 -5.13
N LEU A 10 13.77 -8.97 -5.04
CA LEU A 10 14.49 -10.00 -4.28
C LEU A 10 15.94 -10.16 -4.75
N TRP A 11 16.14 -10.13 -6.06
CA TRP A 11 17.45 -10.25 -6.63
C TRP A 11 18.37 -9.11 -6.20
N ARG A 12 17.86 -7.90 -6.20
CA ARG A 12 18.63 -6.72 -5.79
C ARG A 12 19.01 -6.76 -4.31
N TYR A 13 18.11 -7.14 -3.45
CA TYR A 13 18.36 -7.21 -2.00
C TYR A 13 19.43 -8.25 -1.68
N ASN A 14 19.43 -9.39 -2.35
CA ASN A 14 20.44 -10.40 -2.13
C ASN A 14 21.84 -9.89 -2.45
N MET A 15 21.97 -8.96 -3.36
CA MET A 15 23.26 -8.35 -3.72
C MET A 15 23.71 -7.31 -2.69
N SER A 16 22.80 -6.68 -2.01
CA SER A 16 23.12 -5.62 -1.05
C SER A 16 23.47 -6.14 0.35
N GLY A 17 23.16 -7.40 0.65
CA GLY A 17 23.44 -8.00 1.95
C GLY A 17 22.48 -7.62 3.06
N SER A 18 21.52 -6.74 2.81
CA SER A 18 20.51 -6.35 3.80
C SER A 18 19.15 -6.16 3.13
N VAL A 19 18.11 -6.39 3.91
CA VAL A 19 16.73 -6.23 3.43
C VAL A 19 15.91 -5.48 4.48
N ASN A 20 15.22 -4.45 4.01
CA ASN A 20 14.19 -3.78 4.81
C ASN A 20 12.97 -3.62 3.91
N LYS A 21 11.99 -4.48 4.11
CA LYS A 21 10.87 -4.61 3.17
C LYS A 21 9.56 -4.71 3.91
N VAL A 22 8.55 -3.98 3.42
CA VAL A 22 7.18 -4.06 3.89
C VAL A 22 6.30 -4.49 2.73
N THR A 23 5.43 -5.45 2.96
CA THR A 23 4.45 -5.91 1.98
C THR A 23 3.06 -5.71 2.55
N LEU A 24 2.19 -5.06 1.79
CA LEU A 24 0.80 -4.85 2.16
C LEU A 24 -0.13 -5.32 1.04
N VAL A 25 -1.18 -6.02 1.42
CA VAL A 25 -2.32 -6.31 0.55
C VAL A 25 -3.57 -5.83 1.27
N GLY A 26 -4.28 -4.90 0.68
CA GLY A 26 -5.45 -4.33 1.33
C GLY A 26 -6.32 -3.55 0.37
N ASN A 27 -7.26 -2.82 0.94
CA ASN A 27 -8.23 -2.04 0.18
C ASN A 27 -8.10 -0.56 0.49
N LEU A 28 -8.30 0.27 -0.52
CA LEU A 28 -8.31 1.71 -0.32
C LEU A 28 -9.57 2.15 0.43
N GLY A 29 -9.38 2.94 1.46
CA GLY A 29 -10.48 3.52 2.23
C GLY A 29 -11.06 4.78 1.63
N ARG A 30 -10.33 5.37 0.68
CA ARG A 30 -10.75 6.57 -0.05
C ARG A 30 -10.00 6.63 -1.39
N ASP A 31 -10.41 7.54 -2.25
CA ASP A 31 -9.73 7.77 -3.51
C ASP A 31 -8.30 8.25 -3.26
N PRO A 32 -7.35 7.94 -4.16
CA PRO A 32 -5.99 8.47 -4.07
C PRO A 32 -5.98 9.98 -3.99
N GLU A 33 -5.16 10.53 -3.11
CA GLU A 33 -5.03 11.95 -2.93
C GLU A 33 -3.73 12.44 -3.55
N VAL A 34 -3.85 13.35 -4.52
CA VAL A 34 -2.69 13.92 -5.20
C VAL A 34 -2.31 15.23 -4.53
N ARG A 35 -1.04 15.37 -4.17
CA ARG A 35 -0.51 16.60 -3.59
C ARG A 35 0.68 17.09 -4.39
N ALA A 36 0.76 18.40 -4.57
CA ALA A 36 1.92 19.05 -5.19
C ALA A 36 2.94 19.39 -4.11
N MET A 37 4.21 19.10 -4.39
CA MET A 37 5.32 19.52 -3.55
C MET A 37 5.78 20.92 -3.96
N GLN A 38 6.57 21.57 -3.08
CA GLN A 38 7.07 22.92 -3.34
C GLN A 38 7.93 23.04 -4.61
N ASN A 39 8.61 21.96 -4.97
CA ASN A 39 9.45 21.92 -6.17
C ASN A 39 8.68 21.63 -7.47
N GLY A 40 7.35 21.53 -7.40
CA GLY A 40 6.50 21.24 -8.54
C GLY A 40 6.23 19.76 -8.80
N ASP A 41 6.90 18.87 -8.09
CA ASP A 41 6.63 17.44 -8.19
C ASP A 41 5.32 17.08 -7.50
N LYS A 42 4.71 16.01 -7.96
CA LYS A 42 3.48 15.50 -7.39
C LYS A 42 3.74 14.19 -6.64
N ILE A 43 3.05 14.03 -5.52
CA ILE A 43 3.03 12.77 -4.78
C ILE A 43 1.58 12.31 -4.69
N VAL A 44 1.40 10.99 -4.58
CA VAL A 44 0.08 10.38 -4.40
C VAL A 44 0.04 9.69 -3.05
N GLN A 45 -0.97 10.00 -2.25
CA GLN A 45 -1.18 9.37 -0.95
C GLN A 45 -2.34 8.39 -1.03
N LEU A 46 -2.13 7.21 -0.45
CA LEU A 46 -3.14 6.17 -0.35
C LEU A 46 -3.40 5.87 1.12
N SER A 47 -4.66 5.61 1.46
CA SER A 47 -5.05 5.04 2.74
C SER A 47 -5.43 3.59 2.51
N VAL A 48 -4.62 2.68 3.00
CA VAL A 48 -4.79 1.24 2.78
C VAL A 48 -5.22 0.58 4.07
N ALA A 49 -6.34 -0.13 4.03
CA ALA A 49 -6.84 -0.92 5.15
C ALA A 49 -6.41 -2.36 5.00
N THR A 50 -5.79 -2.90 6.03
CA THR A 50 -5.54 -4.34 6.16
C THR A 50 -6.38 -4.84 7.33
N SER A 51 -7.13 -5.92 7.12
CA SER A 51 -8.07 -6.42 8.10
C SER A 51 -7.84 -7.88 8.40
N ASP A 52 -7.92 -8.22 9.68
CA ASP A 52 -7.92 -9.59 10.16
C ASP A 52 -9.30 -9.89 10.71
N ARG A 53 -9.80 -11.09 10.43
CA ARG A 53 -11.06 -11.58 10.96
C ARG A 53 -10.83 -12.93 11.62
N TRP A 54 -11.42 -13.09 12.80
CA TRP A 54 -11.33 -14.37 13.51
C TRP A 54 -12.59 -14.58 14.35
N LYS A 55 -12.79 -15.81 14.75
CA LYS A 55 -13.87 -16.19 15.66
C LYS A 55 -13.33 -16.24 17.06
N ASP A 56 -13.96 -15.52 17.99
CA ASP A 56 -13.61 -15.55 19.39
C ASP A 56 -13.98 -16.92 19.96
N LYS A 57 -13.01 -17.62 20.54
CA LYS A 57 -13.21 -18.97 21.10
C LYS A 57 -14.13 -18.96 22.32
N ASN A 58 -14.17 -17.88 23.07
CA ASN A 58 -14.95 -17.77 24.30
C ASN A 58 -16.40 -17.39 24.04
N SER A 59 -16.66 -16.42 23.19
CA SER A 59 -17.99 -15.90 22.91
C SER A 59 -18.63 -16.49 21.65
N GLY A 60 -17.84 -17.07 20.76
CA GLY A 60 -18.30 -17.52 19.46
C GLY A 60 -18.59 -16.39 18.48
N GLU A 61 -18.37 -15.15 18.88
CA GLU A 61 -18.59 -13.99 18.04
C GLU A 61 -17.46 -13.83 17.02
N GLN A 62 -17.82 -13.33 15.84
CA GLN A 62 -16.86 -12.96 14.83
C GLN A 62 -16.27 -11.59 15.15
N ARG A 63 -14.94 -11.52 15.17
CA ARG A 63 -14.23 -10.27 15.43
C ARG A 63 -13.41 -9.85 14.23
N GLU A 64 -13.22 -8.55 14.11
CA GLU A 64 -12.45 -7.95 13.04
C GLU A 64 -11.55 -6.86 13.61
N ARG A 65 -10.33 -6.80 13.09
CA ARG A 65 -9.38 -5.74 13.40
C ARG A 65 -8.87 -5.15 12.11
N THR A 66 -8.96 -3.83 11.97
CA THR A 66 -8.48 -3.11 10.80
C THR A 66 -7.33 -2.20 11.19
N GLU A 67 -6.24 -2.29 10.44
CA GLU A 67 -5.11 -1.37 10.53
C GLU A 67 -5.11 -0.47 9.31
N TRP A 68 -4.91 0.82 9.52
CA TRP A 68 -4.84 1.82 8.47
C TRP A 68 -3.40 2.19 8.20
N HIS A 69 -2.99 2.10 6.95
CA HIS A 69 -1.64 2.42 6.51
C HIS A 69 -1.68 3.61 5.58
N ARG A 70 -0.84 4.60 5.86
CA ARG A 70 -0.62 5.72 4.94
C ARG A 70 0.53 5.36 4.02
N VAL A 71 0.24 5.32 2.73
CA VAL A 71 1.21 4.98 1.70
C VAL A 71 1.42 6.18 0.81
N VAL A 72 2.67 6.51 0.54
CA VAL A 72 3.03 7.64 -0.31
C VAL A 72 3.80 7.13 -1.52
N ILE A 73 3.34 7.52 -2.70
CA ILE A 73 3.98 7.18 -3.97
C ILE A 73 4.71 8.41 -4.47
N PHE A 74 6.04 8.32 -4.50
CA PHE A 74 6.91 9.40 -5.00
C PHE A 74 7.22 9.25 -6.49
N ASN A 75 7.09 8.05 -7.02
CA ASN A 75 7.35 7.77 -8.42
C ASN A 75 6.24 8.37 -9.29
N ASP A 76 6.62 9.23 -10.23
CA ASP A 76 5.67 9.96 -11.06
C ASP A 76 4.82 9.03 -11.94
N ALA A 77 5.44 8.05 -12.57
CA ALA A 77 4.73 7.10 -13.44
C ALA A 77 3.72 6.26 -12.65
N LEU A 78 4.12 5.73 -11.50
CA LEU A 78 3.23 4.96 -10.62
C LEU A 78 2.12 5.85 -10.04
N GLY A 79 2.44 7.08 -9.71
CA GLY A 79 1.46 8.05 -9.21
C GLY A 79 0.36 8.32 -10.22
N LYS A 80 0.71 8.48 -11.48
CA LYS A 80 -0.27 8.67 -12.56
C LYS A 80 -1.17 7.46 -12.74
N ILE A 81 -0.62 6.26 -12.67
CA ILE A 81 -1.40 5.01 -12.75
C ILE A 81 -2.36 4.93 -11.58
N ALA A 82 -1.89 5.19 -10.38
CA ALA A 82 -2.73 5.17 -9.18
C ALA A 82 -3.89 6.19 -9.29
N GLU A 83 -3.58 7.39 -9.74
CA GLU A 83 -4.59 8.45 -9.92
C GLU A 83 -5.67 8.06 -10.93
N GLN A 84 -5.27 7.41 -12.03
CA GLN A 84 -6.19 7.05 -13.11
C GLN A 84 -7.06 5.84 -12.81
N TYR A 85 -6.51 4.83 -12.16
CA TYR A 85 -7.14 3.51 -12.07
C TYR A 85 -7.60 3.11 -10.69
N LEU A 86 -7.02 3.68 -9.64
CA LEU A 86 -7.40 3.34 -8.27
C LEU A 86 -8.48 4.26 -7.75
N LYS A 87 -9.36 3.69 -6.94
CA LYS A 87 -10.45 4.41 -6.30
C LYS A 87 -10.77 3.77 -4.96
N LYS A 88 -11.60 4.43 -4.17
CA LYS A 88 -12.11 3.88 -2.92
C LYS A 88 -12.61 2.46 -3.13
N GLY A 89 -12.17 1.54 -2.31
CA GLY A 89 -12.53 0.12 -2.38
C GLY A 89 -11.60 -0.74 -3.23
N SER A 90 -10.72 -0.15 -4.04
CA SER A 90 -9.77 -0.92 -4.86
C SER A 90 -8.87 -1.77 -3.98
N THR A 91 -8.60 -3.01 -4.43
CA THR A 91 -7.63 -3.89 -3.78
C THR A 91 -6.26 -3.63 -4.37
N VAL A 92 -5.27 -3.45 -3.50
CA VAL A 92 -3.90 -3.15 -3.93
C VAL A 92 -2.90 -4.08 -3.25
N TYR A 93 -1.84 -4.40 -3.99
CA TYR A 93 -0.66 -5.09 -3.49
C TYR A 93 0.51 -4.10 -3.57
N LEU A 94 1.16 -3.86 -2.44
CA LEU A 94 2.24 -2.89 -2.33
C LEU A 94 3.47 -3.54 -1.70
N GLU A 95 4.61 -3.17 -2.21
CA GLU A 95 5.91 -3.57 -1.68
C GLU A 95 6.85 -2.38 -1.56
#